data_696c18ef87232ae7a646c22ff4e9c7ee
#
_entry.id   696c18ef87232ae7a646c22ff4e9c7ee
#
_cell.length_a   1.000
_cell.length_b   1.000
_cell.length_c   1.000
_cell.angle_alpha   90.00
_cell.angle_beta   90.00
_cell.angle_gamma   90.00
#
_symmetry.space_group_name_H-M   'P 1'
#
loop_
_entity.id
_entity.type
_entity.pdbx_description
1 polymer ?
#
loop_
_entity_poly.entity_id
_entity_poly.type
_entity_poly.pdbx_seq_one_letter_code
_entity_poly.pdbx_strand_id
1 'polypeptide(L)'
;VNPTNVMGCSKRICEMYCQSLDKEIKDGKIEGCTEFVTTRFGNVLGSNGSVIPLFKEQLKAGGPLTVTHPDIIRYFMLIPEACKLVLQAGTMGHGGEIFVFDMGKPVRIADLAKRIILLSGATNVEIKYTGLRDGEKLYEELLNKEENTKPSSHPKIKLASVRELGYAEVCSQINKLVEITKSGYD
;
A
#
# COMPACT_ATOMS: atom_id res chain seq x y z
N VAL A 1 8.10 4.86 0.46
CA VAL A 1 7.01 5.84 0.48
C VAL A 1 7.06 6.64 1.79
N ASN A 2 6.53 7.85 1.81
CA ASN A 2 6.45 8.69 3.02
C ASN A 2 5.24 8.28 3.87
N PRO A 3 5.40 7.48 4.93
CA PRO A 3 4.29 7.11 5.79
C PRO A 3 3.83 8.30 6.63
N THR A 4 2.52 8.43 6.82
CA THR A 4 1.87 9.48 7.60
C THR A 4 1.06 8.94 8.77
N ASN A 5 1.04 7.61 8.94
CA ASN A 5 0.35 6.92 10.02
C ASN A 5 1.09 5.63 10.40
N VAL A 6 0.71 5.04 11.55
CA VAL A 6 1.36 3.84 12.12
C VAL A 6 1.34 2.66 11.16
N MET A 7 0.22 2.39 10.46
CA MET A 7 0.12 1.31 9.49
C MET A 7 1.08 1.51 8.30
N GLY A 8 1.22 2.73 7.81
CA GLY A 8 2.19 3.07 6.77
C GLY A 8 3.63 2.89 7.25
N CYS A 9 3.93 3.32 8.48
CA CYS A 9 5.24 3.12 9.11
C CYS A 9 5.58 1.64 9.25
N SER A 10 4.67 0.81 9.72
CA SER A 10 4.92 -0.63 9.88
C SER A 10 5.27 -1.31 8.54
N LYS A 11 4.56 -0.98 7.47
CA LYS A 11 4.88 -1.48 6.12
C LYS A 11 6.28 -1.03 5.65
N ARG A 12 6.65 0.22 5.93
CA ARG A 12 7.98 0.72 5.56
C ARG A 12 9.09 0.04 6.36
N ILE A 13 8.86 -0.23 7.64
CA ILE A 13 9.79 -0.99 8.49
C ILE A 13 10.00 -2.40 7.93
N CYS A 14 8.92 -3.11 7.59
CA CYS A 14 9.01 -4.44 6.97
C CYS A 14 9.81 -4.42 5.66
N GLU A 15 9.60 -3.41 4.83
CA GLU A 15 10.33 -3.24 3.57
C GLU A 15 11.84 -3.06 3.81
N MET A 16 12.22 -2.16 4.73
CA MET A 16 13.62 -1.94 5.10
C MET A 16 14.26 -3.20 5.69
N TYR A 17 13.51 -3.91 6.55
CA TYR A 17 13.99 -5.15 7.16
C TYR A 17 14.23 -6.23 6.11
N CYS A 18 13.26 -6.49 5.23
CA CYS A 18 13.39 -7.51 4.17
C CYS A 18 14.56 -7.22 3.24
N GLN A 19 14.74 -5.96 2.81
CA GLN A 19 15.86 -5.57 1.97
C GLN A 19 17.22 -5.77 2.65
N SER A 20 17.33 -5.33 3.90
CA SER A 20 18.60 -5.43 4.64
C SER A 20 18.95 -6.88 4.99
N LEU A 21 17.95 -7.72 5.31
CA LEU A 21 18.12 -9.14 5.58
C LEU A 21 18.55 -9.90 4.31
N ASP A 22 17.90 -9.62 3.18
CA ASP A 22 18.25 -10.21 1.89
C ASP A 22 19.73 -9.97 1.53
N LYS A 23 20.19 -8.74 1.78
CA LYS A 23 21.60 -8.38 1.57
C LYS A 23 22.55 -9.18 2.47
N GLU A 24 22.24 -9.34 3.77
CA GLU A 24 23.09 -10.11 4.69
C GLU A 24 23.13 -11.60 4.30
N ILE A 25 22.04 -12.17 3.78
CA ILE A 25 22.01 -13.54 3.28
C ILE A 25 22.89 -13.65 2.02
N LYS A 26 22.73 -12.73 1.07
CA LYS A 26 23.56 -12.71 -0.16
C LYS A 26 25.05 -12.52 0.10
N ASP A 27 25.37 -11.70 1.10
CA ASP A 27 26.76 -11.48 1.54
C ASP A 27 27.32 -12.69 2.34
N GLY A 28 26.53 -13.74 2.58
CA GLY A 28 26.93 -14.94 3.34
C GLY A 28 27.11 -14.71 4.84
N LYS A 29 26.63 -13.60 5.40
CA LYS A 29 26.73 -13.27 6.83
C LYS A 29 25.62 -13.92 7.65
N ILE A 30 24.49 -14.22 7.01
CA ILE A 30 23.36 -14.97 7.59
C ILE A 30 23.17 -16.19 6.72
N GLU A 31 23.07 -17.36 7.34
CA GLU A 31 22.80 -18.62 6.65
C GLU A 31 21.37 -18.62 6.08
N GLY A 32 21.23 -18.98 4.81
CA GLY A 32 19.96 -19.07 4.13
C GLY A 32 20.08 -18.93 2.62
N CYS A 33 18.96 -19.22 1.95
CA CYS A 33 18.82 -19.06 0.49
C CYS A 33 17.52 -18.33 0.11
N THR A 34 16.85 -17.71 1.08
CA THR A 34 15.58 -16.99 0.84
C THR A 34 15.86 -15.65 0.15
N GLU A 35 15.19 -15.42 -0.96
CA GLU A 35 15.20 -14.16 -1.68
C GLU A 35 13.92 -13.37 -1.32
N PHE A 36 14.09 -12.14 -0.82
CA PHE A 36 12.98 -11.28 -0.43
C PHE A 36 12.68 -10.27 -1.53
N VAL A 37 11.47 -10.32 -2.05
CA VAL A 37 10.97 -9.38 -3.06
C VAL A 37 9.82 -8.57 -2.48
N THR A 38 9.92 -7.25 -2.57
CA THR A 38 8.87 -6.34 -2.12
C THR A 38 8.04 -5.84 -3.30
N THR A 39 6.72 -5.84 -3.15
CA THR A 39 5.81 -5.28 -4.15
C THR A 39 5.04 -4.10 -3.58
N ARG A 40 4.98 -2.99 -4.32
CA ARG A 40 4.19 -1.80 -3.97
C ARG A 40 3.08 -1.59 -5.00
N PHE A 41 1.85 -1.54 -4.53
CA PHE A 41 0.67 -1.24 -5.33
C PHE A 41 -0.40 -0.56 -4.47
N GLY A 42 -1.36 0.10 -5.11
CA GLY A 42 -2.44 0.81 -4.43
C GLY A 42 -3.55 -0.13 -3.97
N ASN A 43 -4.77 0.39 -3.91
CA ASN A 43 -5.90 -0.35 -3.37
C ASN A 43 -6.34 -1.47 -4.31
N VAL A 44 -6.82 -2.56 -3.72
CA VAL A 44 -7.39 -3.68 -4.48
C VAL A 44 -8.91 -3.64 -4.36
N LEU A 45 -9.59 -3.60 -5.50
CA LEU A 45 -11.04 -3.52 -5.58
C LEU A 45 -11.72 -4.73 -4.92
N GLY A 46 -12.66 -4.46 -4.01
CA GLY A 46 -13.45 -5.51 -3.38
C GLY A 46 -12.73 -6.28 -2.28
N SER A 47 -11.52 -5.88 -1.87
CA SER A 47 -10.83 -6.46 -0.73
C SER A 47 -11.57 -6.16 0.59
N ASN A 48 -11.38 -7.02 1.62
CA ASN A 48 -11.98 -6.84 2.93
C ASN A 48 -11.64 -5.48 3.53
N GLY A 49 -12.65 -4.79 4.09
CA GLY A 49 -12.49 -3.46 4.69
C GLY A 49 -12.25 -2.34 3.66
N SER A 50 -12.33 -2.63 2.35
CA SER A 50 -12.17 -1.61 1.33
C SER A 50 -13.46 -0.80 1.12
N VAL A 51 -13.32 0.31 0.40
CA VAL A 51 -14.39 1.30 0.21
C VAL A 51 -15.66 0.73 -0.46
N ILE A 52 -15.53 -0.23 -1.38
CA ILE A 52 -16.70 -0.80 -2.08
C ILE A 52 -17.58 -1.64 -1.16
N PRO A 53 -17.08 -2.61 -0.38
CA PRO A 53 -17.86 -3.28 0.65
C PRO A 53 -18.52 -2.31 1.62
N LEU A 54 -17.79 -1.30 2.11
CA LEU A 54 -18.34 -0.27 3.00
C LEU A 54 -19.53 0.46 2.37
N PHE A 55 -19.38 0.93 1.13
CA PHE A 55 -20.47 1.62 0.43
C PHE A 55 -21.69 0.71 0.21
N LYS A 56 -21.47 -0.59 -0.08
CA LYS A 56 -22.58 -1.55 -0.20
C LYS A 56 -23.32 -1.75 1.11
N GLU A 57 -22.63 -1.81 2.24
CA GLU A 57 -23.25 -1.90 3.57
C GLU A 57 -24.03 -0.63 3.91
N GLN A 58 -23.45 0.54 3.65
CA GLN A 58 -24.13 1.82 3.86
C GLN A 58 -25.38 1.95 2.98
N LEU A 59 -25.34 1.51 1.72
CA LEU A 59 -26.52 1.48 0.85
C LEU A 59 -27.62 0.56 1.38
N LYS A 60 -27.26 -0.64 1.84
CA LYS A 60 -28.23 -1.57 2.46
C LYS A 60 -28.89 -0.98 3.70
N ALA A 61 -28.17 -0.13 4.43
CA ALA A 61 -28.70 0.58 5.61
C ALA A 61 -29.50 1.84 5.25
N GLY A 62 -29.68 2.19 3.97
CA GLY A 62 -30.39 3.38 3.52
C GLY A 62 -29.53 4.64 3.38
N GLY A 63 -28.21 4.52 3.49
CA GLY A 63 -27.26 5.63 3.40
C GLY A 63 -27.03 6.35 4.74
N PRO A 64 -26.34 7.51 4.75
CA PRO A 64 -25.61 8.09 3.62
C PRO A 64 -24.31 7.31 3.30
N LEU A 65 -23.76 7.50 2.09
CA LEU A 65 -22.40 7.06 1.80
C LEU A 65 -21.39 8.05 2.38
N THR A 66 -20.42 7.57 3.15
CA THR A 66 -19.43 8.43 3.79
C THR A 66 -18.13 8.47 2.99
N VAL A 67 -17.67 9.67 2.66
CA VAL A 67 -16.40 9.94 1.96
C VAL A 67 -15.60 10.93 2.81
N THR A 68 -14.32 10.69 3.01
CA THR A 68 -13.52 11.53 3.90
C THR A 68 -13.23 12.91 3.33
N HIS A 69 -13.07 13.04 2.00
CA HIS A 69 -12.87 14.34 1.36
C HIS A 69 -13.38 14.30 -0.10
N PRO A 70 -13.97 15.40 -0.63
CA PRO A 70 -14.49 15.43 -2.00
C PRO A 70 -13.42 15.17 -3.08
N ASP A 71 -12.18 15.57 -2.83
CA ASP A 71 -11.07 15.44 -3.77
C ASP A 71 -10.14 14.27 -3.48
N ILE A 72 -10.51 13.39 -2.54
CA ILE A 72 -9.67 12.22 -2.24
C ILE A 72 -9.64 11.28 -3.44
N ILE A 73 -8.42 10.93 -3.86
CA ILE A 73 -8.20 9.98 -4.95
C ILE A 73 -7.46 8.75 -4.48
N ARG A 74 -7.76 7.62 -5.11
CA ARG A 74 -7.05 6.36 -4.89
C ARG A 74 -6.84 5.64 -6.22
N TYR A 75 -5.76 4.85 -6.25
CA TYR A 75 -5.52 3.93 -7.35
C TYR A 75 -6.15 2.59 -7.01
N PHE A 76 -6.74 1.95 -8.02
CA PHE A 76 -7.38 0.65 -7.86
C PHE A 76 -6.87 -0.37 -8.88
N MET A 77 -6.77 -1.61 -8.41
CA MET A 77 -6.41 -2.77 -9.20
C MET A 77 -7.40 -3.90 -8.90
N LEU A 78 -7.67 -4.76 -9.86
CA LEU A 78 -8.48 -5.95 -9.63
C LEU A 78 -7.67 -7.02 -8.88
N ILE A 79 -8.33 -7.82 -8.03
CA ILE A 79 -7.68 -8.91 -7.29
C ILE A 79 -6.91 -9.85 -8.24
N PRO A 80 -7.50 -10.36 -9.35
CA PRO A 80 -6.76 -11.23 -10.27
C PRO A 80 -5.56 -10.58 -10.92
N GLU A 81 -5.63 -9.27 -11.19
CA GLU A 81 -4.50 -8.51 -11.74
C GLU A 81 -3.38 -8.38 -10.71
N ALA A 82 -3.70 -8.01 -9.47
CA ALA A 82 -2.73 -7.92 -8.39
C ALA A 82 -2.02 -9.27 -8.16
N CYS A 83 -2.78 -10.37 -8.09
CA CYS A 83 -2.21 -11.71 -7.93
C CYS A 83 -1.25 -12.08 -9.07
N LYS A 84 -1.63 -11.82 -10.32
CA LYS A 84 -0.76 -12.11 -11.48
C LYS A 84 0.53 -11.29 -11.43
N LEU A 85 0.45 -10.01 -11.09
CA LEU A 85 1.63 -9.14 -11.00
C LEU A 85 2.54 -9.52 -9.82
N VAL A 86 1.98 -9.95 -8.69
CA VAL A 86 2.77 -10.46 -7.55
C VAL A 86 3.52 -11.74 -7.94
N LEU A 87 2.85 -12.70 -8.58
CA LEU A 87 3.50 -13.92 -9.09
C LEU A 87 4.59 -13.58 -10.11
N GLN A 88 4.31 -12.66 -11.03
CA GLN A 88 5.29 -12.20 -12.02
C GLN A 88 6.50 -11.53 -11.34
N ALA A 89 6.28 -10.67 -10.34
CA ALA A 89 7.37 -10.05 -9.57
C ALA A 89 8.22 -11.11 -8.85
N GLY A 90 7.59 -12.14 -8.26
CA GLY A 90 8.29 -13.24 -7.62
C GLY A 90 9.15 -14.07 -8.58
N THR A 91 8.74 -14.22 -9.85
CA THR A 91 9.53 -14.94 -10.87
C THR A 91 10.64 -14.09 -11.50
N MET A 92 10.55 -12.77 -11.38
CA MET A 92 11.51 -11.81 -11.94
C MET A 92 12.56 -11.36 -10.92
N GLY A 93 12.23 -11.46 -9.64
CA GLY A 93 13.08 -11.00 -8.56
C GLY A 93 14.22 -11.97 -8.27
N HIS A 94 15.32 -11.39 -7.81
CA HIS A 94 16.52 -12.08 -7.35
C HIS A 94 16.88 -11.67 -5.91
N GLY A 95 15.90 -11.10 -5.19
CA GLY A 95 15.98 -10.63 -3.82
C GLY A 95 16.47 -9.17 -3.67
N GLY A 96 15.93 -8.49 -2.66
CA GLY A 96 16.22 -7.09 -2.35
C GLY A 96 15.51 -6.06 -3.23
N GLU A 97 14.86 -6.49 -4.32
CA GLU A 97 14.17 -5.56 -5.18
C GLU A 97 12.84 -5.06 -4.59
N ILE A 98 12.49 -3.84 -4.98
CA ILE A 98 11.18 -3.26 -4.76
C ILE A 98 10.51 -3.01 -6.11
N PHE A 99 9.51 -3.81 -6.40
CA PHE A 99 8.69 -3.66 -7.60
C PHE A 99 7.49 -2.76 -7.32
N VAL A 100 7.28 -1.78 -8.19
CA VAL A 100 6.15 -0.85 -8.15
C VAL A 100 5.25 -1.13 -9.35
N PHE A 101 3.99 -1.44 -9.07
CA PHE A 101 3.03 -1.76 -10.13
C PHE A 101 2.41 -0.50 -10.70
N ASP A 102 2.23 -0.47 -12.01
CA ASP A 102 1.48 0.56 -12.69
C ASP A 102 -0.01 0.41 -12.37
N MET A 103 -0.54 1.39 -11.67
CA MET A 103 -1.93 1.40 -11.22
C MET A 103 -2.88 2.09 -12.20
N GLY A 104 -2.37 2.54 -13.34
CA GLY A 104 -3.17 3.28 -14.32
C GLY A 104 -3.67 4.63 -13.80
N LYS A 105 -4.93 4.94 -14.07
CA LYS A 105 -5.51 6.25 -13.71
C LYS A 105 -6.08 6.24 -12.28
N PRO A 106 -5.86 7.32 -11.52
CA PRO A 106 -6.47 7.47 -10.20
C PRO A 106 -7.99 7.68 -10.32
N VAL A 107 -8.72 7.23 -9.31
CA VAL A 107 -10.17 7.36 -9.21
C VAL A 107 -10.51 8.23 -8.00
N ARG A 108 -11.36 9.25 -8.21
CA ARG A 108 -11.94 10.06 -7.15
C ARG A 108 -12.97 9.23 -6.40
N ILE A 109 -12.85 9.13 -5.08
CA ILE A 109 -13.74 8.30 -4.26
C ILE A 109 -15.18 8.82 -4.28
N ALA A 110 -15.38 10.13 -4.35
CA ALA A 110 -16.71 10.73 -4.51
C ALA A 110 -17.39 10.29 -5.81
N ASP A 111 -16.65 10.17 -6.93
CA ASP A 111 -17.22 9.71 -8.19
C ASP A 111 -17.50 8.19 -8.17
N LEU A 112 -16.68 7.42 -7.46
CA LEU A 112 -16.96 6.01 -7.21
C LEU A 112 -18.26 5.84 -6.41
N ALA A 113 -18.45 6.65 -5.36
CA ALA A 113 -19.68 6.64 -4.55
C ALA A 113 -20.92 6.94 -5.41
N LYS A 114 -20.87 7.99 -6.25
CA LYS A 114 -21.97 8.33 -7.18
C LYS A 114 -22.31 7.19 -8.13
N ARG A 115 -21.27 6.52 -8.68
CA ARG A 115 -21.47 5.37 -9.58
C ARG A 115 -22.11 4.19 -8.87
N ILE A 116 -21.73 3.92 -7.62
CA ILE A 116 -22.30 2.83 -6.83
C ILE A 116 -23.77 3.11 -6.49
N ILE A 117 -24.13 4.35 -6.12
CA ILE A 117 -25.53 4.76 -5.92
C ILE A 117 -26.33 4.53 -7.21
N LEU A 118 -25.83 5.02 -8.34
CA LEU A 118 -26.50 4.87 -9.63
C LEU A 118 -26.72 3.38 -9.99
N LEU A 119 -25.69 2.55 -9.85
CA LEU A 119 -25.75 1.12 -10.19
C LEU A 119 -26.66 0.32 -9.24
N SER A 120 -26.84 0.78 -8.01
CA SER A 120 -27.73 0.13 -7.04
C SER A 120 -29.22 0.42 -7.29
N GLY A 121 -29.54 1.42 -8.11
CA GLY A 121 -30.90 1.91 -8.30
C GLY A 121 -31.45 2.66 -7.08
N ALA A 122 -30.62 2.94 -6.07
CA ALA A 122 -31.04 3.64 -4.87
C ALA A 122 -31.41 5.09 -5.19
N THR A 123 -32.56 5.52 -4.73
CA THR A 123 -33.04 6.90 -4.78
C THR A 123 -32.89 7.54 -3.40
N ASN A 124 -32.60 8.84 -3.35
CA ASN A 124 -32.50 9.61 -2.11
C ASN A 124 -31.34 9.20 -1.16
N VAL A 125 -30.22 8.69 -1.71
CA VAL A 125 -29.01 8.42 -0.94
C VAL A 125 -28.01 9.55 -1.15
N GLU A 126 -27.63 10.20 -0.05
CA GLU A 126 -26.66 11.31 -0.05
C GLU A 126 -25.23 10.83 0.16
N ILE A 127 -24.28 11.64 -0.30
CA ILE A 127 -22.86 11.48 0.02
C ILE A 127 -22.52 12.48 1.12
N LYS A 128 -22.09 11.98 2.29
CA LYS A 128 -21.66 12.79 3.41
C LYS A 128 -20.14 12.85 3.49
N TYR A 129 -19.59 14.05 3.58
CA TYR A 129 -18.16 14.26 3.78
C TYR A 129 -17.85 14.35 5.27
N THR A 130 -16.90 13.50 5.74
CA THR A 130 -16.63 13.34 7.17
C THR A 130 -15.35 14.07 7.63
N GLY A 131 -14.55 14.59 6.71
CA GLY A 131 -13.21 15.08 6.97
C GLY A 131 -12.16 13.98 6.84
N LEU A 132 -10.92 14.37 6.51
CA LEU A 132 -9.79 13.44 6.50
C LEU A 132 -9.50 12.96 7.92
N ARG A 133 -9.12 11.70 8.07
CA ARG A 133 -8.63 11.14 9.33
C ARG A 133 -7.19 11.59 9.57
N ASP A 134 -6.76 11.56 10.81
CA ASP A 134 -5.37 11.86 11.16
C ASP A 134 -4.41 10.91 10.39
N GLY A 135 -3.46 11.50 9.69
CA GLY A 135 -2.52 10.78 8.85
C GLY A 135 -3.10 10.19 7.55
N GLU A 136 -4.35 10.50 7.19
CA GLU A 136 -4.90 10.12 5.89
C GLU A 136 -4.40 11.04 4.79
N LYS A 137 -3.86 10.45 3.72
CA LYS A 137 -3.38 11.20 2.54
C LYS A 137 -4.52 11.52 1.59
N LEU A 138 -4.59 12.77 1.12
CA LEU A 138 -5.50 13.17 0.05
C LEU A 138 -5.15 12.45 -1.28
N TYR A 139 -3.85 12.33 -1.55
CA TYR A 139 -3.28 11.67 -2.73
C TYR A 139 -2.36 10.54 -2.30
N GLU A 140 -2.52 9.37 -2.90
CA GLU A 140 -1.65 8.22 -2.65
C GLU A 140 -0.36 8.32 -3.48
N GLU A 141 0.78 8.01 -2.84
CA GLU A 141 2.10 7.99 -3.45
C GLU A 141 2.67 6.58 -3.36
N LEU A 142 3.01 5.98 -4.49
CA LEU A 142 3.69 4.68 -4.56
C LEU A 142 5.22 4.82 -4.49
N LEU A 143 5.71 6.03 -4.71
CA LEU A 143 7.13 6.40 -4.68
C LEU A 143 7.34 7.61 -3.78
N ASN A 144 8.49 7.69 -3.16
CA ASN A 144 8.97 8.90 -2.50
C ASN A 144 9.54 9.87 -3.55
N LYS A 145 9.63 11.16 -3.23
CA LYS A 145 10.20 12.19 -4.10
C LYS A 145 11.66 11.93 -4.49
N GLU A 146 12.39 11.22 -3.63
CA GLU A 146 13.80 10.86 -3.85
C GLU A 146 13.98 9.50 -4.55
N GLU A 147 12.91 8.74 -4.72
CA GLU A 147 12.95 7.42 -5.34
C GLU A 147 12.71 7.52 -6.85
N ASN A 148 13.61 6.95 -7.62
CA ASN A 148 13.47 6.80 -9.06
C ASN A 148 13.01 5.39 -9.40
N THR A 149 12.41 5.23 -10.58
CA THR A 149 12.07 3.90 -11.09
C THR A 149 12.80 3.62 -12.39
N LYS A 150 13.17 2.35 -12.57
CA LYS A 150 13.66 1.81 -13.84
C LYS A 150 12.60 0.89 -14.43
N PRO A 151 12.48 0.79 -15.75
CA PRO A 151 11.63 -0.22 -16.38
C PRO A 151 12.12 -1.61 -16.04
N SER A 152 11.20 -2.58 -15.95
CA SER A 152 11.52 -3.99 -15.87
C SER A 152 11.22 -4.68 -17.21
N SER A 153 11.39 -6.00 -17.28
CA SER A 153 10.97 -6.80 -18.44
C SER A 153 9.44 -6.87 -18.60
N HIS A 154 8.67 -6.45 -17.60
CA HIS A 154 7.21 -6.44 -17.64
C HIS A 154 6.67 -5.00 -17.71
N PRO A 155 5.78 -4.66 -18.68
CA PRO A 155 5.35 -3.28 -18.93
C PRO A 155 4.62 -2.60 -17.75
N LYS A 156 3.96 -3.39 -16.89
CA LYS A 156 3.24 -2.91 -15.70
C LYS A 156 4.03 -2.97 -14.40
N ILE A 157 5.28 -3.38 -14.45
CA ILE A 157 6.14 -3.50 -13.25
C ILE A 157 7.37 -2.62 -13.45
N LYS A 158 7.63 -1.74 -12.51
CA LYS A 158 8.83 -0.89 -12.46
C LYS A 158 9.67 -1.28 -11.26
N LEU A 159 10.98 -1.14 -11.38
CA LEU A 159 11.92 -1.36 -10.29
C LEU A 159 12.22 -0.03 -9.60
N ALA A 160 11.94 0.08 -8.30
CA ALA A 160 12.27 1.26 -7.53
C ALA A 160 13.75 1.25 -7.12
N SER A 161 14.40 2.39 -7.28
CA SER A 161 15.73 2.63 -6.73
C SER A 161 15.57 3.31 -5.38
N VAL A 162 15.89 2.60 -4.30
CA VAL A 162 15.74 3.07 -2.93
C VAL A 162 17.10 3.07 -2.22
N ARG A 163 17.21 3.88 -1.16
CA ARG A 163 18.39 3.87 -0.30
C ARG A 163 18.44 2.55 0.48
N GLU A 164 19.56 1.88 0.40
CA GLU A 164 19.86 0.70 1.22
C GLU A 164 20.26 1.13 2.64
N LEU A 165 19.76 0.38 3.62
CA LEU A 165 20.13 0.53 5.03
C LEU A 165 20.85 -0.73 5.52
N GLY A 166 21.76 -0.56 6.49
CA GLY A 166 22.45 -1.67 7.11
C GLY A 166 21.53 -2.50 8.01
N TYR A 167 21.61 -3.82 7.94
CA TYR A 167 20.76 -4.73 8.72
C TYR A 167 20.86 -4.49 10.23
N ALA A 168 22.09 -4.31 10.77
CA ALA A 168 22.29 -4.04 12.18
C ALA A 168 21.60 -2.74 12.64
N GLU A 169 21.63 -1.69 11.80
CA GLU A 169 20.93 -0.42 12.07
C GLU A 169 19.42 -0.61 12.11
N VAL A 170 18.88 -1.30 11.11
CA VAL A 170 17.44 -1.59 11.02
C VAL A 170 16.97 -2.41 12.23
N CYS A 171 17.67 -3.47 12.58
CA CYS A 171 17.37 -4.29 13.76
C CYS A 171 17.44 -3.49 15.06
N SER A 172 18.44 -2.62 15.22
CA SER A 172 18.56 -1.76 16.39
C SER A 172 17.37 -0.82 16.54
N GLN A 173 16.90 -0.22 15.44
CA GLN A 173 15.73 0.66 15.45
C GLN A 173 14.44 -0.11 15.75
N ILE A 174 14.26 -1.31 15.19
CA ILE A 174 13.12 -2.17 15.48
C ILE A 174 13.11 -2.57 16.96
N ASN A 175 14.25 -2.99 17.49
CA ASN A 175 14.34 -3.38 18.91
C ASN A 175 13.99 -2.22 19.85
N LYS A 176 14.43 -0.98 19.55
CA LYS A 176 14.02 0.21 20.31
C LYS A 176 12.51 0.42 20.28
N LEU A 177 11.86 0.24 19.13
CA LEU A 177 10.39 0.33 19.05
C LEU A 177 9.71 -0.77 19.90
N VAL A 178 10.21 -2.00 19.85
CA VAL A 178 9.69 -3.12 20.67
C VAL A 178 9.83 -2.83 22.17
N GLU A 179 10.97 -2.28 22.61
CA GLU A 179 11.17 -1.90 24.01
C GLU A 179 10.21 -0.77 24.45
N ILE A 180 10.01 0.24 23.62
CA ILE A 180 9.07 1.33 23.89
C ILE A 180 7.64 0.78 24.04
N THR A 181 7.21 -0.12 23.14
CA THR A 181 5.87 -0.72 23.23
C THR A 181 5.67 -1.59 24.48
N LYS A 182 6.73 -2.23 24.97
CA LYS A 182 6.68 -3.01 26.22
C LYS A 182 6.65 -2.15 27.47
N SER A 183 7.25 -0.98 27.44
CA SER A 183 7.32 -0.06 28.59
C SER A 183 6.01 0.68 28.86
N GLY A 184 4.98 0.50 28.03
CA GLY A 184 3.65 1.07 28.25
C GLY A 184 3.65 2.60 28.15
N TYR A 185 3.89 3.12 26.97
CA TYR A 185 3.49 4.50 26.66
C TYR A 185 1.98 4.50 26.43
N ASP A 186 1.24 4.97 27.43
CA ASP A 186 -0.13 5.43 27.27
C ASP A 186 -0.16 6.77 26.52
#